data_cecbcaf3bba606aa9243bc200f9e0f7c
#
_entry.id   cecbcaf3bba606aa9243bc200f9e0f7c
#
_cell.length_a   1.000
_cell.length_b   1.000
_cell.length_c   1.000
_cell.angle_alpha   90.00
_cell.angle_beta   90.00
_cell.angle_gamma   90.00
#
_symmetry.space_group_name_H-M   'P 1'
#
loop_
_entity.id
_entity.type
_entity.pdbx_description
1 polymer ?
#
loop_
_entity_poly.entity_id
_entity_poly.type
_entity_poly.pdbx_seq_one_letter_code
_entity_poly.pdbx_strand_id
1 'polypeptide(L)'
;DKIYLLREQITAGKVDENKFIYVTIDILKKNLINDFIDRFYIDQKCANIEIKHDIISDYVFICFFLGNDFLPHILSLDLRHQGLDIIMDIYIYIYNLLGEPFTQNRTINTQFLKLFIKKLSEIENKTVTDIFTKRGKDNKYFKIRADTEYDRKLELLNNKPILDMEKEFTITRENH
;
A
#
# COMPACT_ATOMS: atom_id res chain seq x y z
N ASP A 1 12.49 -24.31 14.25
CA ASP A 1 12.31 -23.25 15.23
C ASP A 1 11.03 -22.48 14.92
N LYS A 2 10.19 -22.23 15.97
CA LYS A 2 8.96 -21.46 15.82
C LYS A 2 9.29 -19.98 16.00
N ILE A 3 8.84 -19.14 15.06
CA ILE A 3 9.02 -17.69 15.11
C ILE A 3 7.69 -17.05 15.49
N TYR A 4 7.75 -16.11 16.43
CA TYR A 4 6.60 -15.39 16.94
C TYR A 4 6.84 -13.88 16.78
N LEU A 5 5.81 -13.16 16.35
CA LEU A 5 5.75 -11.72 16.46
C LEU A 5 5.04 -11.37 17.77
N LEU A 6 5.66 -10.49 18.56
CA LEU A 6 5.11 -10.00 19.83
C LEU A 6 4.75 -8.53 19.67
N ARG A 7 3.55 -8.14 20.09
CA ARG A 7 3.15 -6.74 20.22
C ARG A 7 2.31 -6.51 21.45
N GLU A 8 2.35 -5.31 21.96
CA GLU A 8 1.47 -4.87 23.05
C GLU A 8 0.01 -4.85 22.59
N GLN A 9 -0.89 -5.19 23.51
CA GLN A 9 -2.33 -5.15 23.22
C GLN A 9 -2.81 -3.70 23.29
N ILE A 10 -3.52 -3.25 22.25
CA ILE A 10 -4.18 -1.95 22.23
C ILE A 10 -5.68 -2.18 22.47
N THR A 11 -6.21 -1.59 23.55
CA THR A 11 -7.63 -1.63 23.87
C THR A 11 -8.18 -0.21 23.92
N ALA A 12 -9.20 0.07 23.09
CA ALA A 12 -9.83 1.40 22.98
C ALA A 12 -8.80 2.55 22.73
N GLY A 13 -7.77 2.28 21.92
CA GLY A 13 -6.74 3.26 21.56
C GLY A 13 -5.67 3.47 22.63
N LYS A 14 -5.68 2.72 23.73
CA LYS A 14 -4.66 2.74 24.78
C LYS A 14 -3.85 1.44 24.75
N VAL A 15 -2.54 1.58 24.90
CA VAL A 15 -1.61 0.46 25.03
C VAL A 15 -1.75 -0.11 26.45
N ASP A 16 -1.96 -1.42 26.56
CA ASP A 16 -1.92 -2.16 27.83
C ASP A 16 -0.52 -2.77 27.97
N GLU A 17 0.36 -2.12 28.73
CA GLU A 17 1.76 -2.52 28.89
C GLU A 17 1.94 -3.91 29.53
N ASN A 18 0.89 -4.46 30.13
CA ASN A 18 0.92 -5.76 30.79
C ASN A 18 0.34 -6.89 29.94
N LYS A 19 -0.20 -6.59 28.76
CA LYS A 19 -0.80 -7.59 27.87
C LYS A 19 -0.16 -7.57 26.51
N PHE A 20 0.19 -8.77 26.05
CA PHE A 20 0.87 -8.97 24.76
C PHE A 20 0.05 -9.90 23.87
N ILE A 21 0.06 -9.60 22.60
CA ILE A 21 -0.49 -10.45 21.54
C ILE A 21 0.66 -11.17 20.86
N TYR A 22 0.56 -12.48 20.77
CA TYR A 22 1.51 -13.33 20.06
C TYR A 22 0.92 -13.75 18.72
N VAL A 23 1.65 -13.47 17.65
CA VAL A 23 1.28 -13.94 16.30
C VAL A 23 2.30 -14.98 15.87
N THR A 24 1.84 -16.20 15.65
CA THR A 24 2.68 -17.27 15.12
C THR A 24 2.85 -17.06 13.62
N ILE A 25 4.08 -16.91 13.15
CA ILE A 25 4.39 -16.66 11.73
C ILE A 25 3.85 -17.77 10.82
N ASP A 26 3.88 -19.01 11.25
CA ASP A 26 3.33 -20.13 10.46
C ASP A 26 1.80 -20.01 10.25
N ILE A 27 1.07 -19.52 11.27
CA ILE A 27 -0.37 -19.27 11.14
C ILE A 27 -0.62 -18.09 10.22
N LEU A 28 0.18 -17.01 10.35
CA LEU A 28 0.10 -15.85 9.47
C LEU A 28 0.30 -16.26 8.00
N LYS A 29 1.34 -17.04 7.71
CA LYS A 29 1.60 -17.57 6.35
C LYS A 29 0.42 -18.36 5.81
N LYS A 30 -0.16 -19.28 6.61
CA LYS A 30 -1.33 -20.06 6.19
C LYS A 30 -2.52 -19.17 5.86
N ASN A 31 -2.81 -18.19 6.71
CA ASN A 31 -3.92 -17.27 6.48
C ASN A 31 -3.70 -16.41 5.23
N LEU A 32 -2.47 -15.91 4.99
CA LEU A 32 -2.13 -15.21 3.77
C LEU A 32 -2.33 -16.08 2.52
N ILE A 33 -1.87 -17.33 2.56
CA ILE A 33 -2.06 -18.26 1.43
C ILE A 33 -3.55 -18.49 1.17
N ASN A 34 -4.35 -18.67 2.22
CA ASN A 34 -5.80 -18.85 2.07
C ASN A 34 -6.46 -17.59 1.48
N ASP A 35 -6.09 -16.40 1.94
CA ASP A 35 -6.60 -15.13 1.40
C ASP A 35 -6.27 -14.98 -0.10
N PHE A 36 -5.07 -15.36 -0.52
CA PHE A 36 -4.71 -15.42 -1.93
C PHE A 36 -5.57 -16.41 -2.71
N ILE A 37 -5.72 -17.62 -2.19
CA ILE A 37 -6.54 -18.67 -2.82
C ILE A 37 -7.98 -18.19 -2.98
N ASP A 38 -8.56 -17.58 -1.94
CA ASP A 38 -9.92 -17.07 -1.96
C ASP A 38 -10.08 -15.96 -3.01
N ARG A 39 -9.12 -15.05 -3.11
CA ARG A 39 -9.11 -13.99 -4.15
C ARG A 39 -8.98 -14.56 -5.56
N PHE A 40 -8.18 -15.60 -5.78
CA PHE A 40 -8.08 -16.29 -7.07
C PHE A 40 -9.41 -16.95 -7.48
N TYR A 41 -10.14 -17.54 -6.52
CA TYR A 41 -11.42 -18.19 -6.81
C TYR A 41 -12.55 -17.21 -7.10
N ILE A 42 -12.55 -16.01 -6.53
CA ILE A 42 -13.58 -14.99 -6.79
C ILE A 42 -13.58 -14.58 -8.27
N ASP A 43 -12.42 -14.58 -8.93
CA ASP A 43 -12.28 -14.17 -10.34
C ASP A 43 -12.71 -15.27 -11.34
N GLN A 44 -13.31 -16.35 -10.88
CA GLN A 44 -14.00 -17.45 -11.59
C GLN A 44 -13.30 -18.05 -12.85
N LYS A 45 -12.15 -17.54 -13.26
CA LYS A 45 -11.43 -17.99 -14.46
C LYS A 45 -10.39 -19.07 -14.19
N CYS A 46 -10.12 -19.39 -12.93
CA CYS A 46 -9.00 -20.21 -12.53
C CYS A 46 -9.41 -21.38 -11.63
N ALA A 47 -10.33 -22.21 -12.10
CA ALA A 47 -10.83 -23.38 -11.33
C ALA A 47 -9.78 -24.46 -11.02
N ASN A 48 -8.52 -24.34 -11.53
CA ASN A 48 -7.46 -25.34 -11.34
C ASN A 48 -6.06 -24.72 -11.24
N ILE A 49 -5.89 -23.56 -10.58
CA ILE A 49 -4.55 -23.08 -10.30
C ILE A 49 -4.00 -23.85 -9.10
N GLU A 50 -3.20 -24.86 -9.38
CA GLU A 50 -2.31 -25.45 -8.38
C GLU A 50 -1.17 -24.46 -8.15
N ILE A 51 -1.22 -23.73 -7.01
CA ILE A 51 -0.15 -22.79 -6.63
C ILE A 51 1.10 -23.61 -6.30
N LYS A 52 1.98 -23.75 -7.30
CA LYS A 52 3.22 -24.57 -7.21
C LYS A 52 4.43 -23.79 -6.71
N HIS A 53 4.29 -22.50 -6.44
CA HIS A 53 5.40 -21.64 -6.03
C HIS A 53 5.18 -21.03 -4.65
N ASP A 54 6.23 -20.44 -4.10
CA ASP A 54 6.18 -19.74 -2.81
C ASP A 54 5.52 -18.36 -2.98
N ILE A 55 4.18 -18.35 -2.89
CA ILE A 55 3.37 -17.13 -2.98
C ILE A 55 3.73 -16.10 -1.88
N ILE A 56 4.29 -16.56 -0.77
CA ILE A 56 4.72 -15.68 0.31
C ILE A 56 5.90 -14.81 -0.12
N SER A 57 6.82 -15.36 -0.92
CA SER A 57 7.92 -14.58 -1.50
C SER A 57 7.40 -13.48 -2.42
N ASP A 58 6.39 -13.76 -3.24
CA ASP A 58 5.74 -12.77 -4.09
C ASP A 58 5.05 -11.70 -3.24
N TYR A 59 4.30 -12.11 -2.20
CA TYR A 59 3.64 -11.19 -1.27
C TYR A 59 4.64 -10.24 -0.60
N VAL A 60 5.73 -10.77 -0.06
CA VAL A 60 6.78 -9.96 0.56
C VAL A 60 7.37 -8.99 -0.45
N PHE A 61 7.64 -9.45 -1.67
CA PHE A 61 8.20 -8.59 -2.71
C PHE A 61 7.25 -7.44 -3.10
N ILE A 62 5.96 -7.70 -3.31
CA ILE A 62 5.01 -6.64 -3.65
C ILE A 62 4.78 -5.66 -2.49
N CYS A 63 4.90 -6.10 -1.24
CA CYS A 63 4.81 -5.20 -0.08
C CYS A 63 5.91 -4.12 -0.05
N PHE A 64 7.06 -4.33 -0.71
CA PHE A 64 8.09 -3.29 -0.83
C PHE A 64 7.60 -2.05 -1.60
N PHE A 65 6.62 -2.18 -2.49
CA PHE A 65 6.02 -1.04 -3.20
C PHE A 65 5.17 -0.14 -2.30
N LEU A 66 4.70 -0.67 -1.16
CA LEU A 66 4.00 0.10 -0.13
C LEU A 66 4.96 0.98 0.70
N GLY A 67 6.27 0.78 0.53
CA GLY A 67 7.30 1.46 1.29
C GLY A 67 7.50 0.88 2.69
N ASN A 68 8.56 1.35 3.32
CA ASN A 68 8.92 1.02 4.70
C ASN A 68 9.81 2.14 5.26
N ASP A 69 10.43 1.95 6.42
CA ASP A 69 11.29 2.94 7.06
C ASP A 69 12.50 3.37 6.19
N PHE A 70 12.89 2.56 5.22
CA PHE A 70 14.04 2.79 4.34
C PHE A 70 13.66 3.15 2.90
N LEU A 71 12.49 2.69 2.44
CA LEU A 71 12.02 2.87 1.07
C LEU A 71 10.75 3.72 1.05
N PRO A 72 10.72 4.77 0.21
CA PRO A 72 9.49 5.54 0.04
C PRO A 72 8.41 4.67 -0.60
N HIS A 73 7.15 4.91 -0.23
CA HIS A 73 6.00 4.29 -0.87
C HIS A 73 5.71 4.94 -2.24
N ILE A 74 5.10 4.17 -3.13
CA ILE A 74 4.52 4.73 -4.35
C ILE A 74 3.28 5.54 -3.93
N LEU A 75 3.16 6.76 -4.44
CA LEU A 75 2.14 7.72 -3.99
C LEU A 75 0.70 7.20 -4.13
N SER A 76 0.43 6.38 -5.14
CA SER A 76 -0.85 5.72 -5.37
C SER A 76 -1.13 4.53 -4.46
N LEU A 77 -0.15 4.07 -3.67
CA LEU A 77 -0.24 2.87 -2.83
C LEU A 77 -0.24 3.21 -1.34
N ASP A 78 -0.95 4.23 -0.93
CA ASP A 78 -1.11 4.54 0.50
C ASP A 78 -1.97 3.45 1.18
N LEU A 79 -1.44 2.86 2.26
CA LEU A 79 -2.14 1.84 3.07
C LEU A 79 -3.49 2.34 3.61
N ARG A 80 -3.60 3.64 3.90
CA ARG A 80 -4.85 4.26 4.37
C ARG A 80 -5.93 4.33 3.29
N HIS A 81 -5.53 4.18 2.03
CA HIS A 81 -6.39 4.25 0.84
C HIS A 81 -6.40 2.92 0.08
N GLN A 82 -6.41 1.80 0.80
CA GLN A 82 -6.50 0.45 0.24
C GLN A 82 -5.34 0.07 -0.69
N GLY A 83 -4.17 0.68 -0.50
CA GLY A 83 -2.99 0.42 -1.33
C GLY A 83 -2.60 -1.06 -1.39
N LEU A 84 -2.76 -1.80 -0.27
CA LEU A 84 -2.49 -3.24 -0.23
C LEU A 84 -3.48 -4.02 -1.11
N ASP A 85 -4.78 -3.72 -1.03
CA ASP A 85 -5.79 -4.40 -1.86
C ASP A 85 -5.55 -4.14 -3.35
N ILE A 86 -5.23 -2.90 -3.71
CA ILE A 86 -4.92 -2.51 -5.08
C ILE A 86 -3.76 -3.33 -5.65
N ILE A 87 -2.64 -3.45 -4.91
CA ILE A 87 -1.48 -4.21 -5.42
C ILE A 87 -1.76 -5.71 -5.47
N MET A 88 -2.56 -6.22 -4.56
CA MET A 88 -2.98 -7.62 -4.56
C MET A 88 -3.86 -7.96 -5.77
N ASP A 89 -4.83 -7.09 -6.08
CA ASP A 89 -5.71 -7.27 -7.25
C ASP A 89 -4.91 -7.21 -8.56
N ILE A 90 -3.95 -6.29 -8.66
CA ILE A 90 -3.05 -6.22 -9.83
C ILE A 90 -2.20 -7.49 -9.94
N TYR A 91 -1.65 -7.98 -8.81
CA TYR A 91 -0.86 -9.20 -8.79
C TYR A 91 -1.66 -10.39 -9.30
N ILE A 92 -2.86 -10.61 -8.76
CA ILE A 92 -3.76 -11.69 -9.15
C ILE A 92 -4.12 -11.61 -10.64
N TYR A 93 -4.45 -10.40 -11.11
CA TYR A 93 -4.75 -10.19 -12.53
C TYR A 93 -3.59 -10.61 -13.44
N ILE A 94 -2.35 -10.23 -13.11
CA ILE A 94 -1.19 -10.55 -13.93
C ILE A 94 -0.80 -12.02 -13.80
N TYR A 95 -0.90 -12.59 -12.61
CA TYR A 95 -0.67 -14.02 -12.40
C TYR A 95 -1.63 -14.87 -13.25
N ASN A 96 -2.92 -14.50 -13.28
CA ASN A 96 -3.91 -15.17 -14.14
C ASN A 96 -3.61 -15.01 -15.64
N LEU A 97 -2.98 -13.90 -16.03
CA LEU A 97 -2.61 -13.65 -17.43
C LEU A 97 -1.39 -14.45 -17.87
N LEU A 98 -0.37 -14.52 -17.02
CA LEU A 98 0.93 -15.14 -17.35
C LEU A 98 1.01 -16.61 -16.97
N GLY A 99 0.32 -17.04 -15.91
CA GLY A 99 0.47 -18.36 -15.30
C GLY A 99 1.83 -18.57 -14.61
N GLU A 100 2.59 -17.50 -14.39
CA GLU A 100 3.92 -17.52 -13.82
C GLU A 100 4.03 -16.64 -12.59
N PRO A 101 4.85 -16.99 -11.60
CA PRO A 101 5.05 -16.20 -10.39
C PRO A 101 5.84 -14.90 -10.67
N PHE A 102 5.71 -13.94 -9.76
CA PHE A 102 6.47 -12.70 -9.81
C PHE A 102 7.94 -12.94 -9.45
N THR A 103 8.18 -13.79 -8.44
CA THR A 103 9.52 -14.17 -7.99
C THR A 103 9.73 -15.68 -8.08
N GLN A 104 10.88 -16.10 -8.55
CA GLN A 104 11.26 -17.51 -8.60
C GLN A 104 12.76 -17.66 -8.36
N ASN A 105 13.16 -18.52 -7.43
CA ASN A 105 14.57 -18.80 -7.14
C ASN A 105 15.41 -17.52 -6.90
N ARG A 106 14.87 -16.55 -6.15
CA ARG A 106 15.47 -15.24 -5.86
C ARG A 106 15.69 -14.36 -7.10
N THR A 107 15.04 -14.66 -8.19
CA THR A 107 15.02 -13.82 -9.39
C THR A 107 13.63 -13.23 -9.61
N ILE A 108 13.57 -12.05 -10.22
CA ILE A 108 12.33 -11.36 -10.52
C ILE A 108 11.94 -11.64 -11.97
N ASN A 109 10.69 -12.02 -12.20
CA ASN A 109 10.14 -12.13 -13.53
C ASN A 109 9.96 -10.72 -14.13
N THR A 110 10.83 -10.38 -15.07
CA THR A 110 10.86 -9.03 -15.67
C THR A 110 9.63 -8.73 -16.51
N GLN A 111 8.99 -9.75 -17.10
CA GLN A 111 7.73 -9.59 -17.82
C GLN A 111 6.60 -9.27 -16.86
N PHE A 112 6.52 -9.98 -15.74
CA PHE A 112 5.57 -9.70 -14.67
C PHE A 112 5.75 -8.28 -14.15
N LEU A 113 7.00 -7.87 -13.84
CA LEU A 113 7.31 -6.53 -13.34
C LEU A 113 6.86 -5.43 -14.31
N LYS A 114 7.12 -5.59 -15.62
CA LYS A 114 6.70 -4.62 -16.63
C LYS A 114 5.18 -4.45 -16.66
N LEU A 115 4.43 -5.56 -16.63
CA LEU A 115 2.96 -5.52 -16.61
C LEU A 115 2.44 -4.93 -15.31
N PHE A 116 3.08 -5.24 -14.18
CA PHE A 116 2.73 -4.74 -12.87
C PHE A 116 2.87 -3.21 -12.80
N ILE A 117 4.00 -2.67 -13.21
CA ILE A 117 4.24 -1.22 -13.28
C ILE A 117 3.28 -0.55 -14.26
N LYS A 118 3.03 -1.17 -15.42
CA LYS A 118 2.05 -0.65 -16.38
C LYS A 118 0.67 -0.54 -15.77
N LYS A 119 0.20 -1.58 -15.07
CA LYS A 119 -1.11 -1.56 -14.39
C LYS A 119 -1.18 -0.53 -13.28
N LEU A 120 -0.13 -0.38 -12.48
CA LEU A 120 -0.04 0.67 -11.49
C LEU A 120 -0.17 2.06 -12.12
N SER A 121 0.52 2.31 -13.23
CA SER A 121 0.48 3.61 -13.91
C SER A 121 -0.89 3.95 -14.47
N GLU A 122 -1.70 2.96 -14.87
CA GLU A 122 -3.08 3.16 -15.37
C GLU A 122 -4.00 3.73 -14.26
N ILE A 123 -3.79 3.34 -13.01
CA ILE A 123 -4.62 3.77 -11.88
C ILE A 123 -4.03 4.98 -11.13
N GLU A 124 -2.73 5.25 -11.31
CA GLU A 124 -1.99 6.25 -10.55
C GLU A 124 -2.62 7.64 -10.65
N ASN A 125 -2.89 8.11 -11.86
CA ASN A 125 -3.47 9.44 -12.08
C ASN A 125 -4.79 9.64 -11.33
N LYS A 126 -5.68 8.63 -11.35
CA LYS A 126 -6.96 8.70 -10.64
C LYS A 126 -6.74 8.69 -9.13
N THR A 127 -5.96 7.74 -8.63
CA THR A 127 -5.72 7.57 -7.18
C THR A 127 -5.04 8.80 -6.60
N VAL A 128 -4.03 9.34 -7.28
CA VAL A 128 -3.34 10.56 -6.85
C VAL A 128 -4.30 11.75 -6.83
N THR A 129 -5.12 11.92 -7.87
CA THR A 129 -6.13 12.99 -7.92
C THR A 129 -7.13 12.87 -6.78
N ASP A 130 -7.62 11.67 -6.49
CA ASP A 130 -8.57 11.41 -5.40
C ASP A 130 -7.93 11.71 -4.03
N ILE A 131 -6.68 11.30 -3.80
CA ILE A 131 -5.92 11.59 -2.57
C ILE A 131 -5.77 13.11 -2.39
N PHE A 132 -5.32 13.83 -3.42
CA PHE A 132 -5.15 15.28 -3.36
C PHE A 132 -6.47 16.01 -3.14
N THR A 133 -7.53 15.59 -3.81
CA THR A 133 -8.88 16.17 -3.65
C THR A 133 -9.37 15.99 -2.22
N LYS A 134 -9.18 14.81 -1.62
CA LYS A 134 -9.54 14.51 -0.24
C LYS A 134 -8.74 15.34 0.74
N ARG A 135 -7.40 15.38 0.60
CA ARG A 135 -6.52 16.22 1.42
C ARG A 135 -6.88 17.71 1.31
N GLY A 136 -7.22 18.18 0.12
CA GLY A 136 -7.68 19.57 -0.08
C GLY A 136 -8.99 19.88 0.64
N LYS A 137 -9.92 18.91 0.73
CA LYS A 137 -11.14 19.05 1.52
C LYS A 137 -10.85 19.06 3.02
N ASP A 138 -10.00 18.14 3.49
CA ASP A 138 -9.63 18.06 4.91
C ASP A 138 -8.93 19.35 5.37
N ASN A 139 -8.04 19.92 4.55
CA ASN A 139 -7.36 21.19 4.83
C ASN A 139 -8.34 22.39 4.90
N LYS A 140 -9.45 22.41 4.13
CA LYS A 140 -10.47 23.45 4.23
C LYS A 140 -11.21 23.45 5.58
N TYR A 141 -11.29 22.29 6.22
CA TYR A 141 -11.92 22.14 7.56
C TYR A 141 -10.92 22.26 8.70
N PHE A 142 -9.61 22.39 8.39
CA PHE A 142 -8.60 22.58 9.42
C PHE A 142 -8.74 23.96 10.05
N LYS A 143 -9.32 24.01 11.24
CA LYS A 143 -9.36 25.23 12.06
C LYS A 143 -8.03 25.36 12.78
N ILE A 144 -7.27 26.39 12.42
CA ILE A 144 -6.06 26.76 13.15
C ILE A 144 -6.46 27.12 14.58
N ARG A 145 -6.06 26.26 15.54
CA ARG A 145 -6.24 26.49 16.97
C ARG A 145 -4.92 27.02 17.53
N ALA A 146 -4.63 28.26 17.23
CA ALA A 146 -3.44 28.91 17.76
C ALA A 146 -3.85 30.00 18.73
N ASP A 147 -3.29 29.99 19.93
CA ASP A 147 -3.56 30.95 20.99
C ASP A 147 -2.77 32.25 20.77
N THR A 148 -1.65 32.18 20.01
CA THR A 148 -0.81 33.35 19.70
C THR A 148 -0.68 33.55 18.18
N GLU A 149 -0.37 34.80 17.79
CA GLU A 149 -0.10 35.11 16.37
C GLU A 149 1.13 34.39 15.83
N TYR A 150 2.11 34.11 16.68
CA TYR A 150 3.30 33.34 16.33
C TYR A 150 2.95 31.88 16.03
N ASP A 151 2.18 31.22 16.90
CA ASP A 151 1.74 29.85 16.71
C ASP A 151 0.89 29.71 15.44
N ARG A 152 0.05 30.72 15.17
CA ARG A 152 -0.77 30.78 13.95
C ARG A 152 0.08 30.84 12.68
N LYS A 153 1.16 31.64 12.68
CA LYS A 153 2.11 31.69 11.56
C LYS A 153 2.88 30.40 11.41
N LEU A 154 3.28 29.77 12.52
CA LEU A 154 3.98 28.49 12.52
C LEU A 154 3.08 27.36 11.97
N GLU A 155 1.81 27.29 12.39
CA GLU A 155 0.85 26.33 11.85
C GLU A 155 0.55 26.58 10.36
N LEU A 156 0.46 27.82 9.91
CA LEU A 156 0.30 28.15 8.50
C LEU A 156 1.51 27.73 7.66
N LEU A 157 2.73 27.83 8.20
CA LEU A 157 3.96 27.39 7.55
C LEU A 157 4.05 25.87 7.46
N ASN A 158 3.66 25.18 8.53
CA ASN A 158 3.72 23.71 8.61
C ASN A 158 2.58 23.04 7.81
N ASN A 159 1.46 23.73 7.66
CA ASN A 159 0.27 23.27 6.94
C ASN A 159 0.08 24.01 5.61
N LYS A 160 1.17 24.37 4.93
CA LYS A 160 1.08 24.89 3.57
C LYS A 160 0.18 23.98 2.74
N PRO A 161 -0.94 24.48 2.22
CA PRO A 161 -1.86 23.66 1.45
C PRO A 161 -1.11 23.07 0.25
N ILE A 162 -1.27 21.78 0.05
CA ILE A 162 -0.74 21.02 -1.09
C ILE A 162 -1.18 21.59 -2.45
N LEU A 163 -2.13 22.53 -2.45
CA LEU A 163 -2.55 23.32 -3.62
C LEU A 163 -1.39 24.00 -4.38
N ASP A 164 -0.29 24.31 -3.71
CA ASP A 164 0.90 24.85 -4.39
C ASP A 164 1.66 23.76 -5.18
N MET A 165 1.56 22.50 -4.77
CA MET A 165 2.14 21.38 -5.50
C MET A 165 1.36 21.04 -6.78
N GLU A 166 0.04 21.24 -6.83
CA GLU A 166 -0.72 21.08 -8.06
C GLU A 166 -0.28 22.06 -9.14
N LYS A 167 0.04 23.29 -8.76
CA LYS A 167 0.57 24.32 -9.69
C LYS A 167 1.97 23.96 -10.19
N GLU A 168 2.84 23.46 -9.32
CA GLU A 168 4.20 23.03 -9.71
C GLU A 168 4.16 21.79 -10.61
N PHE A 169 3.27 20.85 -10.36
CA PHE A 169 3.08 19.67 -11.22
C PHE A 169 2.48 20.03 -12.59
N THR A 170 1.58 21.01 -12.65
CA THR A 170 0.97 21.45 -13.92
C THR A 170 2.00 22.19 -14.78
N ILE A 171 2.86 23.01 -14.18
CA ILE A 171 3.93 23.75 -14.86
C ILE A 171 4.97 22.81 -15.47
N THR A 172 5.31 21.70 -14.80
CA THR A 172 6.27 20.70 -15.31
C THR A 172 5.72 19.88 -16.49
N ARG A 173 4.41 19.74 -16.62
CA ARG A 173 3.77 19.05 -17.76
C ARG A 173 3.67 19.90 -19.03
N GLU A 174 3.59 21.22 -18.90
CA GLU A 174 3.51 22.12 -20.05
C GLU A 174 4.88 22.39 -20.71
N ASN A 175 5.99 22.00 -20.09
CA ASN A 175 7.35 22.21 -20.57
C ASN A 175 8.00 20.95 -21.18
N HIS A 176 7.25 19.91 -21.49
CA HIS A 176 7.63 18.71 -22.21
C HIS A 176 6.64 18.44 -23.35
#